data_272b5869777edb73fe3ff8d23a09d987
#
_entry.id   272b5869777edb73fe3ff8d23a09d987
#
_cell.length_a   1.000
_cell.length_b   1.000
_cell.length_c   1.000
_cell.angle_alpha   90.00
_cell.angle_beta   90.00
_cell.angle_gamma   90.00
#
_symmetry.space_group_name_H-M   'P 1'
#
loop_
_entity.id
_entity.type
_entity.pdbx_description
1 polymer ?
#
loop_
_entity_poly.entity_id
_entity_poly.type
_entity_poly.pdbx_seq_one_letter_code
_entity_poly.pdbx_strand_id
1 'polypeptide(L)'
;MRGSSWLCLTQLGSLLLLALAASTSAGAEIQAADCARAAKYSESKRGASMLVMQNGRTIFEHHYANGGSAGGRWPIFSGTKSFWGIAALAAARDGLFKLDDPVSDTITEWKNNPRKSQITIRELLNQTDGIEGASRLQRPSIRDRNAMAIRLSAVAEPESAFIYGPSHLQIFSELLRRKLKGRDVIGYFEARVSNRLGLGGLNYKKDARGNPLPATGFELTAREWARLGELLLGRGSYHGRQIVPAALLREAFAGSHVNPSYGLTFWLNQPAPTAREADMERMLDLHWQDAQWTNVCICKDAPADMVVGLGSGYQRLFVIPSLEAIIVRQGSSARFSDARFLRLVLGRIQ
;
A
#
# COMPACT_ATOMS: atom_id res chain seq x y z
N MET A 1 -67.74 -60.11 10.06
CA MET A 1 -68.20 -58.83 9.42
C MET A 1 -67.03 -57.94 9.26
N ARG A 2 -66.76 -57.69 7.99
CA ARG A 2 -66.00 -56.52 7.42
C ARG A 2 -64.69 -56.12 8.13
N GLY A 3 -63.58 -56.55 7.52
CA GLY A 3 -62.25 -56.03 7.67
C GLY A 3 -62.06 -54.80 6.80
N SER A 4 -61.17 -53.85 7.23
CA SER A 4 -60.68 -52.72 6.44
C SER A 4 -59.17 -52.75 6.48
N SER A 5 -58.61 -53.07 5.30
CA SER A 5 -57.18 -53.01 5.03
C SER A 5 -56.70 -51.53 4.87
N TRP A 6 -55.67 -51.15 5.56
CA TRP A 6 -54.99 -49.88 5.30
C TRP A 6 -53.63 -50.14 4.59
N LEU A 7 -53.57 -49.75 3.34
CA LEU A 7 -52.31 -49.71 2.56
C LEU A 7 -51.44 -48.54 3.06
N CYS A 8 -50.23 -48.88 3.45
CA CYS A 8 -49.21 -47.91 3.77
C CYS A 8 -48.37 -47.64 2.50
N LEU A 9 -48.54 -46.46 1.90
CA LEU A 9 -47.71 -45.97 0.79
C LEU A 9 -46.46 -45.32 1.38
N THR A 10 -45.31 -45.96 1.19
CA THR A 10 -43.99 -45.37 1.45
C THR A 10 -43.59 -44.49 0.26
N GLN A 11 -43.60 -43.18 0.43
CA GLN A 11 -42.97 -42.24 -0.50
C GLN A 11 -41.47 -42.19 -0.24
N LEU A 12 -40.67 -42.69 -1.17
CA LEU A 12 -39.23 -42.43 -1.25
C LEU A 12 -39.06 -41.05 -1.83
N GLY A 13 -38.70 -40.08 -0.97
CA GLY A 13 -38.24 -38.77 -1.37
C GLY A 13 -36.78 -38.79 -1.79
N SER A 14 -36.50 -38.71 -3.09
CA SER A 14 -35.16 -38.52 -3.63
C SER A 14 -34.69 -37.12 -3.34
N LEU A 15 -33.76 -36.93 -2.38
CA LEU A 15 -33.04 -35.69 -2.19
C LEU A 15 -31.99 -35.52 -3.34
N LEU A 16 -32.31 -34.68 -4.30
CA LEU A 16 -31.34 -34.17 -5.28
C LEU A 16 -30.46 -33.16 -4.57
N LEU A 17 -29.23 -33.54 -4.18
CA LEU A 17 -28.19 -32.61 -3.80
C LEU A 17 -27.71 -31.87 -5.07
N LEU A 18 -28.20 -30.63 -5.30
CA LEU A 18 -27.57 -29.70 -6.22
C LEU A 18 -26.24 -29.24 -5.61
N ALA A 19 -25.15 -29.82 -6.05
CA ALA A 19 -23.82 -29.27 -5.84
C ALA A 19 -23.73 -27.97 -6.68
N LEU A 20 -23.91 -26.81 -6.05
CA LEU A 20 -23.49 -25.53 -6.63
C LEU A 20 -21.97 -25.57 -6.75
N ALA A 21 -21.47 -25.94 -7.92
CA ALA A 21 -20.11 -25.64 -8.31
C ALA A 21 -19.99 -24.11 -8.41
N ALA A 22 -19.44 -23.48 -7.37
CA ALA A 22 -18.97 -22.11 -7.47
C ALA A 22 -17.86 -22.12 -8.51
N SER A 23 -18.19 -21.74 -9.75
CA SER A 23 -17.20 -21.41 -10.77
C SER A 23 -16.48 -20.14 -10.28
N THR A 24 -15.40 -20.33 -9.53
CA THR A 24 -14.39 -19.30 -9.37
C THR A 24 -13.87 -19.03 -10.79
N SER A 25 -14.16 -17.85 -11.34
CA SER A 25 -13.49 -17.42 -12.54
C SER A 25 -12.00 -17.37 -12.20
N ALA A 26 -11.26 -18.40 -12.61
CA ALA A 26 -9.81 -18.41 -12.47
C ALA A 26 -9.31 -17.17 -13.23
N GLY A 27 -8.77 -16.19 -12.51
CA GLY A 27 -8.11 -15.05 -13.11
C GLY A 27 -7.05 -15.57 -14.09
N ALA A 28 -6.77 -14.80 -15.15
CA ALA A 28 -5.78 -15.21 -16.16
C ALA A 28 -4.46 -15.60 -15.48
N GLU A 29 -3.96 -16.79 -15.80
CA GLU A 29 -2.73 -17.31 -15.21
C GLU A 29 -1.52 -16.57 -15.77
N ILE A 30 -0.67 -16.05 -14.88
CA ILE A 30 0.59 -15.40 -15.25
C ILE A 30 1.60 -16.49 -15.64
N GLN A 31 2.15 -16.40 -16.85
CA GLN A 31 3.07 -17.41 -17.37
C GLN A 31 4.52 -17.10 -16.99
N ALA A 32 5.30 -18.11 -16.62
CA ALA A 32 6.72 -17.96 -16.29
C ALA A 32 7.54 -17.38 -17.48
N ALA A 33 7.15 -17.69 -18.72
CA ALA A 33 7.79 -17.13 -19.91
C ALA A 33 7.57 -15.61 -20.04
N ASP A 34 6.38 -15.10 -19.66
CA ASP A 34 6.08 -13.68 -19.60
C ASP A 34 6.89 -12.98 -18.52
N CYS A 35 6.98 -13.61 -17.35
CA CYS A 35 7.84 -13.13 -16.28
C CYS A 35 9.31 -13.05 -16.70
N ALA A 36 9.80 -14.03 -17.45
CA ALA A 36 11.18 -14.01 -17.97
C ALA A 36 11.43 -12.84 -18.95
N ARG A 37 10.45 -12.50 -19.79
CA ARG A 37 10.53 -11.30 -20.66
C ARG A 37 10.52 -10.01 -19.85
N ALA A 38 9.64 -9.92 -18.86
CA ALA A 38 9.59 -8.79 -17.93
C ALA A 38 10.89 -8.63 -17.13
N ALA A 39 11.50 -9.75 -16.74
CA ALA A 39 12.78 -9.77 -16.03
C ALA A 39 13.91 -9.19 -16.90
N LYS A 40 14.01 -9.60 -18.17
CA LYS A 40 14.99 -9.01 -19.12
C LYS A 40 14.76 -7.50 -19.30
N TYR A 41 13.51 -7.05 -19.38
CA TYR A 41 13.20 -5.63 -19.41
C TYR A 41 13.64 -4.93 -18.10
N SER A 42 13.31 -5.49 -16.94
CA SER A 42 13.75 -4.94 -15.65
C SER A 42 15.26 -4.86 -15.53
N GLU A 43 16.00 -5.90 -15.96
CA GLU A 43 17.46 -5.94 -15.97
C GLU A 43 18.05 -4.82 -16.84
N SER A 44 17.53 -4.62 -18.06
CA SER A 44 17.93 -3.51 -18.94
C SER A 44 17.67 -2.13 -18.34
N LYS A 45 16.88 -2.07 -17.29
CA LYS A 45 16.51 -0.88 -16.49
C LYS A 45 17.07 -0.93 -15.07
N ARG A 46 18.25 -1.50 -14.90
CA ARG A 46 18.97 -1.61 -13.62
C ARG A 46 18.18 -2.30 -12.52
N GLY A 47 17.43 -3.35 -12.88
CA GLY A 47 16.78 -4.22 -11.90
C GLY A 47 17.81 -4.87 -10.97
N ALA A 48 17.46 -5.07 -9.70
CA ALA A 48 18.22 -5.83 -8.71
C ALA A 48 17.54 -7.16 -8.41
N SER A 49 16.23 -7.17 -8.33
CA SER A 49 15.42 -8.40 -8.16
C SER A 49 14.02 -8.26 -8.77
N MET A 50 13.43 -9.40 -9.09
CA MET A 50 12.04 -9.54 -9.47
C MET A 50 11.45 -10.79 -8.83
N LEU A 51 10.28 -10.66 -8.22
CA LEU A 51 9.51 -11.77 -7.65
C LEU A 51 8.08 -11.67 -8.15
N VAL A 52 7.52 -12.77 -8.62
CA VAL A 52 6.09 -12.89 -8.97
C VAL A 52 5.49 -14.06 -8.22
N MET A 53 4.43 -13.79 -7.50
CA MET A 53 3.62 -14.80 -6.82
C MET A 53 2.20 -14.74 -7.34
N GLN A 54 1.53 -15.89 -7.46
CA GLN A 54 0.12 -16.01 -7.78
C GLN A 54 -0.49 -17.18 -7.02
N ASN A 55 -1.72 -17.03 -6.53
CA ASN A 55 -2.42 -18.05 -5.74
C ASN A 55 -1.55 -18.60 -4.59
N GLY A 56 -0.83 -17.71 -3.90
CA GLY A 56 0.05 -18.06 -2.78
C GLY A 56 1.35 -18.81 -3.16
N ARG A 57 1.65 -18.97 -4.46
CA ARG A 57 2.85 -19.68 -4.94
C ARG A 57 3.79 -18.73 -5.68
N THR A 58 5.09 -18.90 -5.48
CA THR A 58 6.10 -18.22 -6.31
C THR A 58 6.10 -18.86 -7.70
N ILE A 59 5.78 -18.05 -8.73
CA ILE A 59 5.81 -18.45 -10.14
C ILE A 59 7.19 -18.14 -10.74
N PHE A 60 7.76 -17.00 -10.34
CA PHE A 60 9.00 -16.52 -10.88
C PHE A 60 9.79 -15.75 -9.82
N GLU A 61 11.08 -15.98 -9.73
CA GLU A 61 12.00 -15.21 -8.92
C GLU A 61 13.33 -15.11 -9.62
N HIS A 62 13.86 -13.90 -9.71
CA HIS A 62 15.15 -13.64 -10.34
C HIS A 62 15.91 -12.54 -9.60
N HIS A 63 17.19 -12.76 -9.43
CA HIS A 63 18.13 -11.82 -8.82
C HIS A 63 19.21 -11.51 -9.86
N TYR A 64 19.41 -10.21 -10.11
CA TYR A 64 20.31 -9.76 -11.14
C TYR A 64 21.73 -9.53 -10.58
N ALA A 65 22.74 -9.61 -11.44
CA ALA A 65 24.14 -9.41 -11.07
C ALA A 65 24.43 -8.03 -10.42
N ASN A 66 23.56 -7.06 -10.66
CA ASN A 66 23.69 -5.68 -10.16
C ASN A 66 23.40 -5.49 -8.64
N GLY A 67 23.36 -6.55 -7.86
CA GLY A 67 23.20 -6.47 -6.41
C GLY A 67 22.05 -7.30 -5.83
N GLY A 68 21.43 -8.16 -6.65
CA GLY A 68 20.37 -9.04 -6.18
C GLY A 68 20.93 -10.38 -5.69
N SER A 69 20.62 -10.74 -4.45
CA SER A 69 20.64 -12.12 -3.97
C SER A 69 19.34 -12.41 -3.25
N ALA A 70 18.98 -13.68 -3.10
CA ALA A 70 17.74 -14.06 -2.42
C ALA A 70 17.65 -13.50 -0.99
N GLY A 71 18.77 -13.34 -0.30
CA GLY A 71 18.88 -12.71 1.01
C GLY A 71 19.25 -11.23 0.98
N GLY A 72 19.50 -10.66 -0.20
CA GLY A 72 19.90 -9.26 -0.36
C GLY A 72 18.76 -8.30 -0.06
N ARG A 73 18.96 -7.46 0.95
CA ARG A 73 18.00 -6.38 1.25
C ARG A 73 18.28 -5.17 0.37
N TRP A 74 17.22 -4.59 -0.15
CA TRP A 74 17.29 -3.44 -1.03
C TRP A 74 16.42 -2.30 -0.48
N PRO A 75 16.86 -1.03 -0.57
CA PRO A 75 16.08 0.10 -0.11
C PRO A 75 14.75 0.18 -0.88
N ILE A 76 13.63 0.21 -0.17
CA ILE A 76 12.30 0.37 -0.77
C ILE A 76 11.84 1.82 -0.77
N PHE A 77 12.64 2.74 -0.22
CA PHE A 77 12.36 4.18 -0.14
C PHE A 77 10.92 4.46 0.33
N SER A 78 10.15 5.21 -0.48
CA SER A 78 8.76 5.57 -0.15
C SER A 78 7.80 4.38 -0.05
N GLY A 79 8.18 3.18 -0.51
CA GLY A 79 7.44 1.95 -0.20
C GLY A 79 7.28 1.70 1.30
N THR A 80 8.14 2.31 2.12
CA THR A 80 8.04 2.33 3.59
C THR A 80 6.71 2.92 4.06
N LYS A 81 6.16 3.93 3.35
CA LYS A 81 4.90 4.60 3.73
C LYS A 81 3.74 3.62 3.87
N SER A 82 3.66 2.64 2.98
CA SER A 82 2.56 1.66 2.98
C SER A 82 2.52 0.83 4.26
N PHE A 83 3.67 0.51 4.85
CA PHE A 83 3.72 -0.17 6.16
C PHE A 83 3.20 0.72 7.29
N TRP A 84 3.50 2.03 7.26
CA TRP A 84 2.98 2.97 8.24
C TRP A 84 1.48 3.25 8.03
N GLY A 85 0.97 3.16 6.81
CA GLY A 85 -0.46 3.14 6.54
C GLY A 85 -1.14 1.95 7.24
N ILE A 86 -0.58 0.75 7.13
CA ILE A 86 -1.08 -0.42 7.88
C ILE A 86 -1.04 -0.18 9.39
N ALA A 87 0.01 0.46 9.91
CA ALA A 87 0.09 0.82 11.34
C ALA A 87 -0.99 1.83 11.74
N ALA A 88 -1.33 2.78 10.87
CA ALA A 88 -2.43 3.73 11.10
C ALA A 88 -3.78 3.00 11.18
N LEU A 89 -4.05 2.09 10.25
CA LEU A 89 -5.28 1.30 10.28
C LEU A 89 -5.34 0.37 11.51
N ALA A 90 -4.20 -0.19 11.93
CA ALA A 90 -4.13 -0.96 13.17
C ALA A 90 -4.40 -0.07 14.41
N ALA A 91 -3.94 1.18 14.40
CA ALA A 91 -4.20 2.13 15.48
C ALA A 91 -5.68 2.56 15.53
N ALA A 92 -6.31 2.74 14.37
CA ALA A 92 -7.76 2.98 14.29
C ALA A 92 -8.56 1.76 14.81
N ARG A 93 -8.17 0.53 14.46
CA ARG A 93 -8.75 -0.71 15.01
C ARG A 93 -8.60 -0.76 16.55
N ASP A 94 -7.45 -0.37 17.07
CA ASP A 94 -7.17 -0.36 18.50
C ASP A 94 -7.92 0.77 19.25
N GLY A 95 -8.74 1.57 18.54
CA GLY A 95 -9.56 2.65 19.11
C GLY A 95 -8.76 3.89 19.53
N LEU A 96 -7.53 4.07 19.02
CA LEU A 96 -6.74 5.25 19.34
C LEU A 96 -7.30 6.52 18.68
N PHE A 97 -7.95 6.38 17.53
CA PHE A 97 -8.63 7.45 16.78
C PHE A 97 -9.55 6.84 15.72
N LYS A 98 -10.41 7.68 15.13
CA LYS A 98 -11.10 7.42 13.86
C LYS A 98 -10.37 8.15 12.74
N LEU A 99 -10.45 7.67 11.50
CA LEU A 99 -9.77 8.29 10.35
C LEU A 99 -10.23 9.74 10.12
N ASP A 100 -11.48 10.03 10.42
CA ASP A 100 -12.08 11.35 10.20
C ASP A 100 -12.01 12.26 11.45
N ASP A 101 -11.30 11.83 12.51
CA ASP A 101 -11.05 12.70 13.66
C ASP A 101 -10.13 13.86 13.26
N PRO A 102 -10.40 15.10 13.74
CA PRO A 102 -9.50 16.22 13.53
C PRO A 102 -8.12 15.97 14.16
N VAL A 103 -7.07 16.23 13.42
CA VAL A 103 -5.70 16.15 13.91
C VAL A 103 -5.48 17.10 15.10
N SER A 104 -6.15 18.25 15.08
CA SER A 104 -6.11 19.28 16.13
C SER A 104 -6.65 18.82 17.49
N ASP A 105 -7.43 17.73 17.55
CA ASP A 105 -7.84 17.13 18.83
C ASP A 105 -6.66 16.52 19.59
N THR A 106 -5.60 16.18 18.87
CA THR A 106 -4.38 15.59 19.44
C THR A 106 -3.19 16.55 19.37
N ILE A 107 -3.01 17.21 18.21
CA ILE A 107 -1.99 18.25 18.02
C ILE A 107 -2.64 19.59 18.32
N THR A 108 -2.80 19.88 19.61
CA THR A 108 -3.59 21.01 20.11
C THR A 108 -3.06 22.38 19.68
N GLU A 109 -1.79 22.45 19.28
CA GLU A 109 -1.17 23.65 18.67
C GLU A 109 -1.87 24.11 17.39
N TRP A 110 -2.66 23.22 16.76
CA TRP A 110 -3.37 23.50 15.52
C TRP A 110 -4.78 24.08 15.72
N LYS A 111 -5.34 24.02 16.94
CA LYS A 111 -6.73 24.42 17.21
C LYS A 111 -7.11 25.82 16.74
N ASN A 112 -6.17 26.77 16.88
CA ASN A 112 -6.41 28.16 16.53
C ASN A 112 -5.92 28.52 15.11
N ASN A 113 -5.43 27.57 14.34
CA ASN A 113 -5.04 27.81 12.95
C ASN A 113 -6.23 27.46 12.03
N PRO A 114 -6.74 28.41 11.21
CA PRO A 114 -7.98 28.20 10.47
C PRO A 114 -7.94 27.05 9.47
N ARG A 115 -6.76 26.77 8.87
CA ARG A 115 -6.58 25.63 7.95
C ARG A 115 -6.28 24.35 8.69
N LYS A 116 -5.27 24.36 9.57
CA LYS A 116 -4.81 23.13 10.24
C LYS A 116 -5.83 22.55 11.20
N SER A 117 -6.73 23.37 11.75
CA SER A 117 -7.79 22.86 12.65
C SER A 117 -8.80 21.96 11.95
N GLN A 118 -8.92 22.07 10.64
CA GLN A 118 -9.87 21.29 9.82
C GLN A 118 -9.26 19.98 9.31
N ILE A 119 -7.93 19.83 9.36
CA ILE A 119 -7.24 18.63 8.84
C ILE A 119 -7.65 17.39 9.61
N THR A 120 -8.05 16.35 8.90
CA THR A 120 -8.35 15.02 9.44
C THR A 120 -7.15 14.08 9.35
N ILE A 121 -7.19 12.98 10.10
CA ILE A 121 -6.16 11.93 10.02
C ILE A 121 -6.18 11.27 8.64
N ARG A 122 -7.34 11.14 8.01
CA ARG A 122 -7.50 10.63 6.64
C ARG A 122 -6.71 11.47 5.64
N GLU A 123 -6.82 12.78 5.72
CA GLU A 123 -6.12 13.71 4.83
C GLU A 123 -4.61 13.68 5.02
N LEU A 124 -4.10 13.47 6.23
CA LEU A 124 -2.67 13.20 6.43
C LEU A 124 -2.24 11.91 5.70
N LEU A 125 -3.02 10.84 5.78
CA LEU A 125 -2.65 9.56 5.21
C LEU A 125 -2.78 9.52 3.68
N ASN A 126 -3.71 10.27 3.11
CA ASN A 126 -3.85 10.40 1.65
C ASN A 126 -3.12 11.63 1.07
N GLN A 127 -2.45 12.41 1.93
CA GLN A 127 -1.61 13.57 1.57
C GLN A 127 -2.38 14.71 0.87
N THR A 128 -3.63 14.92 1.32
CA THR A 128 -4.48 16.03 0.87
C THR A 128 -4.73 17.08 1.96
N ASP A 129 -3.95 17.04 3.04
CA ASP A 129 -4.05 17.93 4.20
C ASP A 129 -3.60 19.38 3.94
N GLY A 130 -3.06 19.67 2.75
CA GLY A 130 -2.59 20.98 2.37
C GLY A 130 -1.27 21.42 3.02
N ILE A 131 -0.59 20.58 3.80
CA ILE A 131 0.73 20.88 4.37
C ILE A 131 1.82 20.70 3.31
N GLU A 132 2.85 21.59 3.34
CA GLU A 132 4.00 21.44 2.45
C GLU A 132 4.67 20.06 2.56
N GLY A 133 5.13 19.50 1.44
CA GLY A 133 5.71 18.15 1.38
C GLY A 133 7.01 17.98 2.17
N ALA A 134 7.80 19.06 2.33
CA ALA A 134 8.95 19.20 3.22
C ALA A 134 10.00 18.08 3.13
N SER A 135 10.53 17.81 1.93
CA SER A 135 11.60 16.81 1.70
C SER A 135 12.81 16.98 2.63
N ARG A 136 13.04 18.21 3.13
CA ARG A 136 14.10 18.52 4.10
C ARG A 136 14.00 17.72 5.40
N LEU A 137 12.82 17.21 5.78
CA LEU A 137 12.65 16.32 6.95
C LEU A 137 13.48 15.03 6.87
N GLN A 138 13.89 14.64 5.68
CA GLN A 138 14.72 13.44 5.48
C GLN A 138 16.21 13.68 5.80
N ARG A 139 16.62 14.93 6.00
CA ARG A 139 18.03 15.26 6.30
C ARG A 139 18.45 14.69 7.67
N PRO A 140 19.61 14.04 7.76
CA PRO A 140 20.10 13.48 9.03
C PRO A 140 20.34 14.54 10.12
N SER A 141 20.57 15.81 9.72
CA SER A 141 20.81 16.94 10.63
C SER A 141 19.58 17.39 11.43
N ILE A 142 18.38 16.95 11.06
CA ILE A 142 17.16 17.31 11.79
C ILE A 142 17.11 16.54 13.11
N ARG A 143 17.18 17.27 14.23
CA ARG A 143 17.24 16.70 15.57
C ARG A 143 15.89 16.23 16.11
N ASP A 144 14.80 16.88 15.71
CA ASP A 144 13.44 16.57 16.12
C ASP A 144 12.49 16.78 14.92
N ARG A 145 12.29 15.70 14.18
CA ARG A 145 11.43 15.71 12.99
C ARG A 145 9.96 15.92 13.32
N ASN A 146 9.51 15.37 14.44
CA ASN A 146 8.11 15.50 14.85
C ASN A 146 7.80 16.96 15.20
N ALA A 147 8.64 17.61 16.02
CA ALA A 147 8.47 19.01 16.37
C ALA A 147 8.61 19.93 15.13
N MET A 148 9.47 19.61 14.18
CA MET A 148 9.58 20.34 12.93
C MET A 148 8.32 20.16 12.07
N ALA A 149 7.82 18.94 11.95
CA ALA A 149 6.69 18.61 11.07
C ALA A 149 5.40 19.34 11.49
N ILE A 150 5.07 19.37 12.78
CA ILE A 150 3.85 20.06 13.25
C ILE A 150 3.89 21.59 13.04
N ARG A 151 5.09 22.18 12.82
CA ARG A 151 5.27 23.61 12.55
C ARG A 151 5.24 23.96 11.07
N LEU A 152 5.23 22.99 10.15
CA LEU A 152 5.21 23.23 8.71
C LEU A 152 3.99 24.06 8.31
N SER A 153 4.12 24.79 7.21
CA SER A 153 3.05 25.65 6.70
C SER A 153 1.95 24.85 6.02
N ALA A 154 0.70 25.26 6.22
CA ALA A 154 -0.41 24.89 5.35
C ALA A 154 -0.37 25.79 4.12
N VAL A 155 0.03 25.24 2.98
CA VAL A 155 0.23 25.95 1.70
C VAL A 155 -0.99 25.85 0.78
N ALA A 156 -1.93 24.98 1.12
CA ALA A 156 -3.22 24.84 0.46
C ALA A 156 -4.32 24.58 1.51
N GLU A 157 -5.58 24.70 1.09
CA GLU A 157 -6.70 24.26 1.91
C GLU A 157 -6.73 22.70 1.96
N PRO A 158 -7.18 22.10 3.07
CA PRO A 158 -7.42 20.67 3.11
C PRO A 158 -8.30 20.23 1.93
N GLU A 159 -8.04 19.06 1.38
CA GLU A 159 -8.71 18.49 0.21
C GLU A 159 -8.67 19.30 -1.10
N SER A 160 -7.86 20.36 -1.18
CA SER A 160 -7.74 21.17 -2.41
C SER A 160 -6.58 20.75 -3.31
N ALA A 161 -5.59 20.02 -2.77
CA ALA A 161 -4.40 19.60 -3.50
C ALA A 161 -3.81 18.30 -2.93
N PHE A 162 -3.23 17.49 -3.80
CA PHE A 162 -2.38 16.37 -3.41
C PHE A 162 -0.92 16.83 -3.36
N ILE A 163 -0.32 16.84 -2.18
CA ILE A 163 1.05 17.32 -1.97
C ILE A 163 1.90 16.17 -1.41
N TYR A 164 2.66 15.51 -2.28
CA TYR A 164 3.43 14.34 -1.87
C TYR A 164 4.69 14.71 -1.08
N GLY A 165 4.89 14.05 0.06
CA GLY A 165 6.08 14.31 0.87
C GLY A 165 6.22 13.45 2.13
N PRO A 166 7.30 13.67 2.91
CA PRO A 166 7.50 13.01 4.20
C PRO A 166 6.73 13.67 5.35
N SER A 167 6.25 14.90 5.20
CA SER A 167 5.63 15.72 6.26
C SER A 167 4.41 15.05 6.88
N HIS A 168 3.50 14.58 6.06
CA HIS A 168 2.20 14.02 6.43
C HIS A 168 2.34 12.85 7.41
N LEU A 169 3.15 11.86 7.06
CA LEU A 169 3.42 10.73 7.94
C LEU A 169 4.30 11.08 9.13
N GLN A 170 5.12 12.15 9.05
CA GLN A 170 5.86 12.63 10.21
C GLN A 170 4.93 13.32 11.22
N ILE A 171 3.93 14.06 10.75
CA ILE A 171 2.85 14.62 11.58
C ILE A 171 2.04 13.47 12.19
N PHE A 172 1.69 12.46 11.39
CA PHE A 172 1.02 11.26 11.89
C PHE A 172 1.84 10.53 12.96
N SER A 173 3.17 10.45 12.82
CA SER A 173 4.06 9.87 13.84
C SER A 173 3.95 10.61 15.18
N GLU A 174 3.91 11.95 15.16
CA GLU A 174 3.69 12.74 16.38
C GLU A 174 2.29 12.53 16.97
N LEU A 175 1.26 12.51 16.13
CA LEU A 175 -0.11 12.21 16.55
C LEU A 175 -0.16 10.84 17.25
N LEU A 176 0.40 9.82 16.62
CA LEU A 176 0.43 8.46 17.19
C LEU A 176 1.19 8.43 18.50
N ARG A 177 2.34 9.11 18.60
CA ARG A 177 3.11 9.22 19.84
C ARG A 177 2.27 9.80 21.00
N ARG A 178 1.49 10.85 20.74
CA ARG A 178 0.60 11.46 21.74
C ARG A 178 -0.55 10.53 22.13
N LYS A 179 -1.19 9.87 21.16
CA LYS A 179 -2.26 8.89 21.40
C LYS A 179 -1.77 7.67 22.19
N LEU A 180 -0.53 7.29 22.02
CA LEU A 180 0.10 6.21 22.77
C LEU A 180 0.50 6.59 24.21
N LYS A 181 0.32 7.86 24.62
CA LYS A 181 0.57 8.35 25.99
C LYS A 181 1.98 8.00 26.49
N GLY A 182 2.99 8.25 25.68
CA GLY A 182 4.40 8.04 26.01
C GLY A 182 4.94 6.63 25.73
N ARG A 183 4.11 5.69 25.27
CA ARG A 183 4.62 4.41 24.74
C ARG A 183 5.36 4.64 23.42
N ASP A 184 6.39 3.83 23.17
CA ASP A 184 7.22 3.92 21.99
C ASP A 184 6.42 3.64 20.69
N VAL A 185 6.49 4.58 19.74
CA VAL A 185 5.85 4.48 18.42
C VAL A 185 6.44 3.32 17.60
N ILE A 186 7.77 3.12 17.70
CA ILE A 186 8.44 2.02 16.99
C ILE A 186 8.02 0.69 17.59
N GLY A 187 8.04 0.57 18.90
CA GLY A 187 7.56 -0.65 19.58
C GLY A 187 6.10 -0.96 19.27
N TYR A 188 5.25 0.07 19.14
CA TYR A 188 3.88 -0.11 18.68
C TYR A 188 3.83 -0.65 17.25
N PHE A 189 4.57 -0.04 16.31
CA PHE A 189 4.67 -0.49 14.93
C PHE A 189 5.16 -1.95 14.84
N GLU A 190 6.19 -2.29 15.59
CA GLU A 190 6.73 -3.65 15.63
C GLU A 190 5.70 -4.65 16.13
N ALA A 191 5.04 -4.37 17.23
CA ALA A 191 4.05 -5.26 17.82
C ALA A 191 2.81 -5.45 16.92
N ARG A 192 2.40 -4.43 16.18
CA ARG A 192 1.17 -4.44 15.38
C ARG A 192 1.39 -4.82 13.92
N VAL A 193 2.57 -4.57 13.36
CA VAL A 193 2.85 -4.75 11.92
C VAL A 193 4.07 -5.63 11.70
N SER A 194 5.29 -5.16 11.97
CA SER A 194 6.48 -5.84 11.47
C SER A 194 6.68 -7.24 12.04
N ASN A 195 6.49 -7.44 13.35
CA ASN A 195 6.59 -8.77 13.97
C ASN A 195 5.47 -9.72 13.48
N ARG A 196 4.29 -9.16 13.17
CA ARG A 196 3.19 -9.94 12.62
C ARG A 196 3.45 -10.42 11.21
N LEU A 197 4.20 -9.65 10.42
CA LEU A 197 4.65 -9.98 9.08
C LEU A 197 5.99 -10.75 9.08
N GLY A 198 6.58 -11.03 10.26
CA GLY A 198 7.87 -11.67 10.37
C GLY A 198 9.03 -10.83 9.82
N LEU A 199 8.90 -9.50 9.86
CA LEU A 199 9.94 -8.57 9.43
C LEU A 199 10.80 -8.17 10.63
N GLY A 200 12.12 -8.30 10.48
CA GLY A 200 13.08 -7.89 11.51
C GLY A 200 14.17 -6.95 10.95
N GLY A 201 14.92 -6.30 11.85
CA GLY A 201 16.07 -5.48 11.45
C GLY A 201 15.71 -4.29 10.57
N LEU A 202 14.53 -3.67 10.78
CA LEU A 202 14.09 -2.51 10.01
C LEU A 202 14.84 -1.25 10.42
N ASN A 203 15.24 -0.45 9.42
CA ASN A 203 15.90 0.83 9.63
C ASN A 203 14.88 1.96 9.71
N TYR A 204 14.58 2.42 10.91
CA TYR A 204 13.61 3.50 11.17
C TYR A 204 14.16 4.89 10.91
N LYS A 205 15.45 5.06 10.54
CA LYS A 205 16.09 6.38 10.33
C LYS A 205 15.82 7.34 11.50
N LYS A 206 15.99 6.87 12.75
CA LYS A 206 15.71 7.65 13.97
C LYS A 206 16.47 8.97 13.98
N ASP A 207 15.79 10.03 14.43
CA ASP A 207 16.43 11.30 14.74
C ASP A 207 17.03 11.30 16.16
N ALA A 208 17.59 12.45 16.61
CA ALA A 208 18.21 12.57 17.93
C ALA A 208 17.21 12.45 19.09
N ARG A 209 15.91 12.54 18.82
CA ARG A 209 14.81 12.33 19.81
C ARG A 209 14.24 10.91 19.75
N GLY A 210 14.78 10.05 18.90
CA GLY A 210 14.29 8.69 18.70
C GLY A 210 13.06 8.59 17.79
N ASN A 211 12.59 9.69 17.19
CA ASN A 211 11.45 9.65 16.28
C ASN A 211 11.82 8.90 15.00
N PRO A 212 10.98 7.97 14.51
CA PRO A 212 11.19 7.32 13.23
C PRO A 212 10.99 8.31 12.07
N LEU A 213 11.46 7.94 10.89
CA LEU A 213 11.12 8.59 9.63
C LEU A 213 10.17 7.67 8.83
N PRO A 214 8.83 7.80 8.97
CA PRO A 214 7.86 6.88 8.36
C PRO A 214 7.84 6.92 6.83
N ALA A 215 8.38 7.98 6.24
CA ALA A 215 8.33 8.18 4.79
C ALA A 215 9.32 7.32 4.01
N THR A 216 10.38 6.78 4.67
CA THR A 216 11.47 6.03 4.01
C THR A 216 12.31 5.29 5.05
N GLY A 217 13.22 4.43 4.58
CA GLY A 217 14.27 3.86 5.42
C GLY A 217 14.27 2.35 5.45
N PHE A 218 13.19 1.67 5.11
CA PHE A 218 13.18 0.22 5.12
C PHE A 218 14.00 -0.34 3.96
N GLU A 219 14.75 -1.37 4.30
CA GLU A 219 15.49 -2.21 3.36
C GLU A 219 14.95 -3.62 3.53
N LEU A 220 14.45 -4.21 2.45
CA LEU A 220 13.77 -5.50 2.46
C LEU A 220 14.27 -6.37 1.30
N THR A 221 14.27 -7.67 1.49
CA THR A 221 14.33 -8.60 0.37
C THR A 221 13.01 -8.53 -0.43
N ALA A 222 12.99 -8.99 -1.67
CA ALA A 222 11.77 -9.07 -2.46
C ALA A 222 10.69 -9.91 -1.75
N ARG A 223 11.08 -11.03 -1.14
CA ARG A 223 10.19 -11.90 -0.36
C ARG A 223 9.65 -11.24 0.91
N GLU A 224 10.47 -10.48 1.63
CA GLU A 224 10.00 -9.71 2.79
C GLU A 224 8.98 -8.65 2.38
N TRP A 225 9.22 -7.94 1.26
CA TRP A 225 8.27 -6.94 0.77
C TRP A 225 6.96 -7.57 0.27
N ALA A 226 7.03 -8.75 -0.35
CA ALA A 226 5.86 -9.49 -0.78
C ALA A 226 4.91 -9.85 0.38
N ARG A 227 5.39 -10.00 1.63
CA ARG A 227 4.53 -10.26 2.81
C ARG A 227 3.52 -9.14 3.06
N LEU A 228 3.85 -7.90 2.71
CA LEU A 228 2.84 -6.83 2.70
C LEU A 228 1.77 -7.14 1.63
N GLY A 229 2.17 -7.59 0.45
CA GLY A 229 1.24 -8.02 -0.60
C GLY A 229 0.32 -9.16 -0.14
N GLU A 230 0.87 -10.16 0.53
CA GLU A 230 0.09 -11.28 1.10
C GLU A 230 -0.94 -10.79 2.14
N LEU A 231 -0.56 -9.81 2.99
CA LEU A 231 -1.50 -9.15 3.90
C LEU A 231 -2.65 -8.47 3.16
N LEU A 232 -2.35 -7.77 2.05
CA LEU A 232 -3.35 -7.06 1.26
C LEU A 232 -4.29 -8.04 0.55
N LEU A 233 -3.77 -9.10 -0.08
CA LEU A 233 -4.58 -10.18 -0.68
C LEU A 233 -5.42 -10.91 0.38
N GLY A 234 -4.86 -11.15 1.56
CA GLY A 234 -5.56 -11.72 2.71
C GLY A 234 -6.57 -10.77 3.37
N ARG A 235 -6.90 -9.64 2.74
CA ARG A 235 -7.86 -8.64 3.23
C ARG A 235 -7.56 -8.18 4.65
N GLY A 236 -6.27 -7.95 4.93
CA GLY A 236 -5.79 -7.51 6.25
C GLY A 236 -5.46 -8.66 7.20
N SER A 237 -5.56 -9.90 6.76
CA SER A 237 -5.10 -11.10 7.47
C SER A 237 -3.78 -11.61 6.89
N TYR A 238 -2.87 -12.05 7.75
CA TYR A 238 -1.63 -12.70 7.36
C TYR A 238 -1.45 -13.98 8.17
N HIS A 239 -1.28 -15.12 7.48
CA HIS A 239 -1.19 -16.46 8.11
C HIS A 239 -2.29 -16.70 9.16
N GLY A 240 -3.55 -16.42 8.81
CA GLY A 240 -4.71 -16.62 9.67
C GLY A 240 -4.87 -15.60 10.81
N ARG A 241 -3.99 -14.62 10.93
CA ARG A 241 -4.07 -13.57 11.96
C ARG A 241 -4.53 -12.25 11.36
N GLN A 242 -5.65 -11.72 11.85
CA GLN A 242 -6.14 -10.40 11.45
C GLN A 242 -5.24 -9.30 12.02
N ILE A 243 -4.58 -8.54 11.13
CA ILE A 243 -3.74 -7.38 11.47
C ILE A 243 -4.58 -6.11 11.36
N VAL A 244 -5.35 -5.97 10.29
CA VAL A 244 -6.23 -4.85 10.01
C VAL A 244 -7.60 -5.37 9.59
N PRO A 245 -8.73 -4.87 10.13
CA PRO A 245 -10.06 -5.24 9.64
C PRO A 245 -10.22 -4.98 8.14
N ALA A 246 -10.85 -5.90 7.43
CA ALA A 246 -11.06 -5.78 5.98
C ALA A 246 -11.81 -4.49 5.60
N ALA A 247 -12.71 -4.01 6.45
CA ALA A 247 -13.42 -2.75 6.23
C ALA A 247 -12.46 -1.55 6.22
N LEU A 248 -11.56 -1.45 7.22
CA LEU A 248 -10.56 -0.38 7.28
C LEU A 248 -9.55 -0.49 6.12
N LEU A 249 -9.18 -1.71 5.72
CA LEU A 249 -8.28 -1.88 4.59
C LEU A 249 -8.91 -1.40 3.28
N ARG A 250 -10.22 -1.61 3.07
CA ARG A 250 -10.92 -1.05 1.90
C ARG A 250 -10.87 0.48 1.86
N GLU A 251 -10.92 1.15 3.01
CA GLU A 251 -10.77 2.60 3.08
C GLU A 251 -9.38 3.06 2.63
N ALA A 252 -8.35 2.25 2.86
CA ALA A 252 -7.01 2.56 2.37
C ALA A 252 -6.90 2.54 0.84
N PHE A 253 -7.84 1.90 0.16
CA PHE A 253 -7.87 1.80 -1.30
C PHE A 253 -8.92 2.72 -1.95
N ALA A 254 -9.47 3.64 -1.18
CA ALA A 254 -10.29 4.73 -1.70
C ALA A 254 -9.40 5.95 -2.00
N GLY A 255 -9.36 6.36 -3.26
CA GLY A 255 -8.67 7.59 -3.66
C GLY A 255 -9.45 8.84 -3.22
N SER A 256 -8.77 9.97 -3.14
CA SER A 256 -9.43 11.26 -2.91
C SER A 256 -9.94 11.87 -4.21
N HIS A 257 -10.81 12.88 -4.11
CA HIS A 257 -11.31 13.58 -5.30
C HIS A 257 -10.22 14.36 -6.04
N VAL A 258 -9.18 14.82 -5.34
CA VAL A 258 -8.03 15.52 -5.95
C VAL A 258 -6.99 14.55 -6.53
N ASN A 259 -6.89 13.34 -5.98
CA ASN A 259 -6.05 12.29 -6.52
C ASN A 259 -6.72 10.91 -6.38
N PRO A 260 -7.54 10.48 -7.34
CA PRO A 260 -8.15 9.15 -7.33
C PRO A 260 -7.14 7.99 -7.36
N SER A 261 -5.90 8.26 -7.78
CA SER A 261 -4.83 7.27 -7.88
C SER A 261 -4.00 7.10 -6.59
N TYR A 262 -4.41 7.75 -5.47
CA TYR A 262 -3.73 7.60 -4.19
C TYR A 262 -4.73 7.51 -3.04
N GLY A 263 -4.68 6.40 -2.32
CA GLY A 263 -5.45 6.19 -1.09
C GLY A 263 -4.64 6.47 0.17
N LEU A 264 -4.91 5.75 1.26
CA LEU A 264 -4.18 5.94 2.51
C LEU A 264 -2.79 5.26 2.41
N THR A 265 -1.80 5.99 1.89
CA THR A 265 -0.39 5.57 1.65
C THR A 265 -0.16 4.53 0.55
N PHE A 266 -1.16 4.20 -0.23
CA PHE A 266 -1.07 3.28 -1.36
C PHE A 266 -1.40 3.99 -2.68
N TRP A 267 -0.67 3.69 -3.73
CA TRP A 267 -1.02 4.06 -5.09
C TRP A 267 -2.07 3.08 -5.64
N LEU A 268 -2.97 3.60 -6.46
CA LEU A 268 -4.09 2.86 -7.02
C LEU A 268 -4.06 2.93 -8.54
N ASN A 269 -4.44 1.84 -9.20
CA ASN A 269 -4.66 1.86 -10.63
C ASN A 269 -6.11 2.22 -10.91
N GLN A 270 -6.34 3.34 -11.60
CA GLN A 270 -7.68 3.83 -11.92
C GLN A 270 -7.86 3.91 -13.46
N PRO A 271 -7.99 2.76 -14.16
CA PRO A 271 -8.01 2.71 -15.61
C PRO A 271 -9.37 3.09 -16.18
N ALA A 272 -9.78 4.34 -16.06
CA ALA A 272 -10.94 4.84 -16.78
C ALA A 272 -10.67 4.88 -18.29
N PRO A 273 -11.70 4.79 -19.17
CA PRO A 273 -11.51 4.82 -20.63
C PRO A 273 -10.71 6.02 -21.12
N THR A 274 -10.92 7.18 -20.49
CA THR A 274 -10.23 8.44 -20.81
C THR A 274 -8.92 8.63 -20.05
N ALA A 275 -8.60 7.74 -19.06
CA ALA A 275 -7.40 7.88 -18.26
C ALA A 275 -6.14 7.84 -19.11
N ARG A 276 -5.18 8.69 -18.79
CA ARG A 276 -3.84 8.70 -19.38
C ARG A 276 -2.90 7.85 -18.52
N GLU A 277 -2.17 6.94 -19.14
CA GLU A 277 -1.07 6.27 -18.44
C GLU A 277 -0.01 7.29 -18.01
N ALA A 278 0.35 7.27 -16.76
CA ALA A 278 1.32 8.18 -16.19
C ALA A 278 2.44 7.44 -15.45
N ASP A 279 3.64 7.94 -15.62
CA ASP A 279 4.76 7.59 -14.77
C ASP A 279 4.60 8.37 -13.45
N MET A 280 4.10 7.69 -12.40
CA MET A 280 3.80 8.33 -11.11
C MET A 280 5.05 8.93 -10.49
N GLU A 281 6.23 8.33 -10.69
CA GLU A 281 7.48 8.85 -10.15
C GLU A 281 7.88 10.17 -10.82
N ARG A 282 7.68 10.29 -12.13
CA ARG A 282 7.89 11.54 -12.86
C ARG A 282 6.86 12.61 -12.52
N MET A 283 5.62 12.23 -12.29
CA MET A 283 4.60 13.19 -11.87
C MET A 283 4.90 13.81 -10.51
N LEU A 284 5.60 13.07 -9.62
CA LEU A 284 6.03 13.60 -8.32
C LEU A 284 7.14 14.67 -8.41
N ASP A 285 7.85 14.73 -9.55
CA ASP A 285 8.85 15.79 -9.84
C ASP A 285 8.21 17.09 -10.31
N LEU A 286 6.90 17.08 -10.67
CA LEU A 286 6.17 18.29 -11.06
C LEU A 286 5.80 19.09 -9.82
N HIS A 287 5.66 20.41 -10.01
CA HIS A 287 5.09 21.25 -8.97
C HIS A 287 3.66 20.77 -8.67
N TRP A 288 3.29 20.62 -7.40
CA TRP A 288 2.00 20.07 -7.01
C TRP A 288 0.79 20.81 -7.61
N GLN A 289 0.90 22.11 -7.87
CA GLN A 289 -0.14 22.92 -8.51
C GLN A 289 -0.33 22.61 -10.00
N ASP A 290 0.72 22.11 -10.65
CA ASP A 290 0.71 21.76 -12.07
C ASP A 290 0.38 20.27 -12.30
N ALA A 291 0.39 19.48 -11.23
CA ALA A 291 0.13 18.05 -11.32
C ALA A 291 -1.37 17.76 -11.42
N GLN A 292 -1.80 17.19 -12.53
CA GLN A 292 -3.18 16.75 -12.76
C GLN A 292 -3.32 15.27 -12.46
N TRP A 293 -3.74 14.96 -11.24
CA TRP A 293 -3.89 13.58 -10.75
C TRP A 293 -5.23 12.93 -11.14
N THR A 294 -6.23 13.74 -11.47
CA THR A 294 -7.49 13.24 -12.00
C THR A 294 -7.27 12.66 -13.40
N ASN A 295 -7.92 11.57 -13.74
CA ASN A 295 -7.84 10.96 -15.06
C ASN A 295 -6.44 10.41 -15.46
N VAL A 296 -5.67 9.92 -14.48
CA VAL A 296 -4.42 9.18 -14.72
C VAL A 296 -4.54 7.75 -14.19
N CYS A 297 -3.77 6.83 -14.79
CA CYS A 297 -3.63 5.46 -14.30
C CYS A 297 -2.19 5.00 -14.47
N ILE A 298 -1.82 3.93 -13.79
CA ILE A 298 -0.48 3.33 -13.88
C ILE A 298 -0.37 2.48 -15.16
N CYS A 299 -1.38 1.66 -15.44
CA CYS A 299 -1.44 0.81 -16.63
C CYS A 299 -2.90 0.51 -16.99
N LYS A 300 -3.29 0.83 -18.23
CA LYS A 300 -4.65 0.58 -18.74
C LYS A 300 -4.99 -0.90 -18.85
N ASP A 301 -3.99 -1.73 -19.11
CA ASP A 301 -4.16 -3.17 -19.33
C ASP A 301 -4.01 -3.99 -18.01
N ALA A 302 -3.70 -3.33 -16.90
CA ALA A 302 -3.73 -3.95 -15.59
C ALA A 302 -5.11 -3.79 -14.94
N PRO A 303 -5.55 -4.76 -14.10
CA PRO A 303 -6.82 -4.67 -13.40
C PRO A 303 -6.98 -3.39 -12.55
N ALA A 304 -8.22 -2.90 -12.46
CA ALA A 304 -8.56 -1.69 -11.73
C ALA A 304 -8.34 -1.80 -10.21
N ASP A 305 -8.38 -3.02 -9.68
CA ASP A 305 -8.18 -3.32 -8.26
C ASP A 305 -6.70 -3.42 -7.86
N MET A 306 -5.78 -3.12 -8.80
CA MET A 306 -4.35 -3.13 -8.51
C MET A 306 -3.98 -2.02 -7.53
N VAL A 307 -3.28 -2.41 -6.47
CA VAL A 307 -2.73 -1.54 -5.43
C VAL A 307 -1.21 -1.60 -5.47
N VAL A 308 -0.55 -0.46 -5.26
CA VAL A 308 0.91 -0.37 -5.44
C VAL A 308 1.59 0.30 -4.25
N GLY A 309 2.61 -0.36 -3.71
CA GLY A 309 3.65 0.26 -2.89
C GLY A 309 4.75 0.79 -3.81
N LEU A 310 4.94 2.11 -3.83
CA LEU A 310 5.86 2.78 -4.74
C LEU A 310 7.01 3.43 -3.97
N GLY A 311 8.23 3.16 -4.39
CA GLY A 311 9.44 3.80 -3.88
C GLY A 311 10.30 4.36 -5.00
N SER A 312 11.07 5.40 -4.69
CA SER A 312 11.98 6.07 -5.63
C SER A 312 12.94 5.09 -6.29
N GLY A 313 13.35 5.38 -7.51
CA GLY A 313 14.18 4.46 -8.31
C GLY A 313 13.40 3.26 -8.83
N TYR A 314 12.09 3.41 -8.97
CA TYR A 314 11.18 2.37 -9.46
C TYR A 314 11.17 1.11 -8.60
N GLN A 315 11.25 1.27 -7.28
CA GLN A 315 10.92 0.19 -6.35
C GLN A 315 9.41 -0.03 -6.39
N ARG A 316 8.96 -1.25 -6.64
CA ARG A 316 7.53 -1.55 -6.85
C ARG A 316 7.10 -2.82 -6.12
N LEU A 317 5.99 -2.72 -5.44
CA LEU A 317 5.16 -3.83 -5.01
C LEU A 317 3.79 -3.64 -5.65
N PHE A 318 3.48 -4.41 -6.70
CA PHE A 318 2.14 -4.47 -7.27
C PHE A 318 1.37 -5.62 -6.64
N VAL A 319 0.15 -5.35 -6.21
CA VAL A 319 -0.78 -6.35 -5.66
C VAL A 319 -2.06 -6.27 -6.47
N ILE A 320 -2.47 -7.39 -7.06
CA ILE A 320 -3.64 -7.47 -7.96
C ILE A 320 -4.61 -8.50 -7.39
N PRO A 321 -5.59 -8.07 -6.58
CA PRO A 321 -6.52 -8.97 -5.92
C PRO A 321 -7.30 -9.88 -6.87
N SER A 322 -7.81 -9.36 -7.99
CA SER A 322 -8.55 -10.14 -8.99
C SER A 322 -7.73 -11.25 -9.66
N LEU A 323 -6.41 -11.19 -9.60
CA LEU A 323 -5.50 -12.22 -10.11
C LEU A 323 -4.82 -13.02 -8.99
N GLU A 324 -5.12 -12.72 -7.72
CA GLU A 324 -4.38 -13.23 -6.55
C GLU A 324 -2.85 -13.11 -6.73
N ALA A 325 -2.40 -12.00 -7.33
CA ALA A 325 -1.01 -11.82 -7.75
C ALA A 325 -0.28 -10.75 -6.95
N ILE A 326 0.99 -11.02 -6.68
CA ILE A 326 1.96 -10.10 -6.08
C ILE A 326 3.17 -10.05 -6.99
N ILE A 327 3.58 -8.83 -7.37
CA ILE A 327 4.76 -8.62 -8.21
C ILE A 327 5.66 -7.63 -7.49
N VAL A 328 6.88 -8.03 -7.19
CA VAL A 328 7.91 -7.15 -6.62
C VAL A 328 8.98 -6.89 -7.67
N ARG A 329 9.34 -5.63 -7.83
CA ARG A 329 10.53 -5.21 -8.57
C ARG A 329 11.37 -4.30 -7.70
N GLN A 330 12.65 -4.62 -7.56
CA GLN A 330 13.67 -3.79 -6.93
C GLN A 330 14.75 -3.43 -7.94
N GLY A 331 15.36 -2.27 -7.79
CA GLY A 331 16.41 -1.83 -8.71
C GLY A 331 16.90 -0.42 -8.42
N SER A 332 17.73 0.10 -9.31
CA SER A 332 18.20 1.47 -9.29
C SER A 332 17.43 2.33 -10.28
N SER A 333 17.56 3.65 -10.13
CA SER A 333 16.93 4.62 -11.04
C SER A 333 17.38 4.43 -12.48
N ALA A 334 16.43 4.32 -13.40
CA ALA A 334 16.63 4.26 -14.84
C ALA A 334 15.31 4.71 -15.51
N ARG A 335 15.32 4.91 -16.84
CA ARG A 335 14.07 5.13 -17.59
C ARG A 335 13.27 3.84 -17.64
N PHE A 336 12.41 3.63 -16.66
CA PHE A 336 11.54 2.47 -16.51
C PHE A 336 10.09 2.87 -16.80
N SER A 337 9.29 1.94 -17.31
CA SER A 337 7.84 2.13 -17.49
C SER A 337 7.10 1.04 -16.75
N ASP A 338 6.32 1.44 -15.75
CA ASP A 338 5.43 0.55 -15.00
C ASP A 338 4.44 -0.14 -15.93
N ALA A 339 3.82 0.62 -16.85
CA ALA A 339 2.85 0.09 -17.79
C ALA A 339 3.46 -0.97 -18.73
N ARG A 340 4.65 -0.72 -19.30
CA ARG A 340 5.34 -1.71 -20.13
C ARG A 340 5.70 -2.97 -19.34
N PHE A 341 6.23 -2.80 -18.14
CA PHE A 341 6.60 -3.91 -17.28
C PHE A 341 5.39 -4.79 -16.93
N LEU A 342 4.28 -4.18 -16.55
CA LEU A 342 3.04 -4.88 -16.22
C LEU A 342 2.48 -5.62 -17.44
N ARG A 343 2.49 -5.01 -18.65
CA ARG A 343 2.06 -5.68 -19.87
C ARG A 343 2.89 -6.93 -20.18
N LEU A 344 4.21 -6.87 -19.96
CA LEU A 344 5.08 -8.03 -20.12
C LEU A 344 4.73 -9.12 -19.11
N VAL A 345 4.59 -8.79 -17.82
CA VAL A 345 4.23 -9.78 -16.78
C VAL A 345 2.87 -10.40 -17.05
N LEU A 346 1.90 -9.61 -17.50
CA LEU A 346 0.52 -10.05 -17.73
C LEU A 346 0.31 -10.67 -19.13
N GLY A 347 1.36 -10.85 -19.93
CA GLY A 347 1.26 -11.42 -21.28
C GLY A 347 0.44 -10.57 -22.26
N ARG A 348 0.36 -9.25 -22.04
CA ARG A 348 -0.41 -8.32 -22.89
C ARG A 348 0.39 -7.79 -24.09
N ILE A 349 1.70 -7.96 -24.09
CA ILE A 349 2.63 -7.68 -25.20
C ILE A 349 3.71 -8.76 -25.25
N GLN A 350 4.15 -9.08 -26.47
CA GLN A 350 5.25 -10.00 -26.73
C GLN A 350 6.60 -9.30 -26.72
#